data_72c6aacb2ea24e23ea6e9e52052ab261
#
_entry.id   72c6aacb2ea24e23ea6e9e52052ab261
#
_cell.length_a   1.000
_cell.length_b   1.000
_cell.length_c   1.000
_cell.angle_alpha   90.00
_cell.angle_beta   90.00
_cell.angle_gamma   90.00
#
_symmetry.space_group_name_H-M   'P 1'
#
loop_
_entity.id
_entity.type
_entity.pdbx_description
1 polymer ?
#
loop_
_entity_poly.entity_id
_entity_poly.type
_entity_poly.pdbx_seq_one_letter_code
_entity_poly.pdbx_strand_id
1 'polypeptide(L)'
;MIRNILILLVSTLFILGAASCSTPKSSLVYFEDIRQSGQTAEFPAGNYELVIQPGDELVITVSSVQPEATLSYNLPMSNPATSSTLKNTSQARQQTYLVSSDGDITLPVIGKLHVAGLSVSQLTDKITELVSKDVVDPVVMVRLVNFKVNVMGEVKEPRQIEVEGERMSILDALAAAGDLTVYGNRENVLLIREEDGVRKYYHINLNDSKLLESPQFYLQQNDVILVSPNHIQQSNSRYNQFNAYKLSVISTVVSAASVIASLVIALTIK
;
A
#
# COMPACT_ATOMS: atom_id res chain seq x y z
N MET A 1 -65.34 10.57 -15.40
CA MET A 1 -64.27 11.56 -15.16
C MET A 1 -63.31 11.13 -14.06
N ILE A 2 -63.75 10.85 -12.87
CA ILE A 2 -62.91 10.45 -11.70
C ILE A 2 -62.06 9.20 -11.99
N ARG A 3 -62.62 8.15 -12.64
CA ARG A 3 -61.93 6.91 -13.00
C ARG A 3 -60.73 7.14 -13.92
N ASN A 4 -60.83 8.05 -14.88
CA ASN A 4 -59.74 8.37 -15.81
C ASN A 4 -58.62 9.20 -15.13
N ILE A 5 -58.98 10.06 -14.18
CA ILE A 5 -58.03 10.83 -13.36
C ILE A 5 -57.26 9.90 -12.42
N LEU A 6 -57.93 8.91 -11.83
CA LEU A 6 -57.30 7.92 -10.95
C LEU A 6 -56.28 7.03 -11.71
N ILE A 7 -56.62 6.58 -12.93
CA ILE A 7 -55.73 5.79 -13.80
C ILE A 7 -54.50 6.62 -14.20
N LEU A 8 -54.71 7.89 -14.50
CA LEU A 8 -53.59 8.80 -14.85
C LEU A 8 -52.67 9.05 -13.67
N LEU A 9 -53.18 9.21 -12.45
CA LEU A 9 -52.41 9.35 -11.22
C LEU A 9 -51.62 8.09 -10.88
N VAL A 10 -52.19 6.91 -11.01
CA VAL A 10 -51.49 5.63 -10.79
C VAL A 10 -50.43 5.38 -11.83
N SER A 11 -50.69 5.73 -13.10
CA SER A 11 -49.70 5.62 -14.18
C SER A 11 -48.51 6.55 -13.99
N THR A 12 -48.74 7.80 -13.57
CA THR A 12 -47.65 8.75 -13.27
C THR A 12 -46.86 8.34 -12.04
N LEU A 13 -47.45 7.78 -11.03
CA LEU A 13 -46.76 7.25 -9.84
C LEU A 13 -45.88 6.04 -10.19
N PHE A 14 -46.34 5.17 -11.11
CA PHE A 14 -45.58 4.02 -11.60
C PHE A 14 -44.40 4.43 -12.46
N ILE A 15 -44.52 5.46 -13.30
CA ILE A 15 -43.43 6.02 -14.13
C ILE A 15 -42.37 6.72 -13.29
N LEU A 16 -42.74 7.41 -12.21
CA LEU A 16 -41.85 8.04 -11.26
C LEU A 16 -41.04 7.01 -10.42
N GLY A 17 -41.61 5.83 -10.16
CA GLY A 17 -40.97 4.73 -9.45
C GLY A 17 -39.92 3.97 -10.30
N ALA A 18 -40.02 4.04 -11.62
CA ALA A 18 -39.08 3.38 -12.54
C ALA A 18 -37.81 4.20 -12.81
N ALA A 19 -37.71 5.44 -12.33
CA ALA A 19 -36.56 6.29 -12.50
C ALA A 19 -35.45 5.92 -11.52
N SER A 20 -34.58 5.01 -11.97
CA SER A 20 -33.16 5.04 -11.70
C SER A 20 -32.64 4.58 -10.34
N CYS A 21 -32.23 3.33 -10.31
CA CYS A 21 -31.01 2.96 -9.58
C CYS A 21 -29.81 2.96 -10.57
N SER A 22 -29.14 4.08 -10.74
CA SER A 22 -27.82 4.12 -11.33
C SER A 22 -26.83 3.76 -10.22
N THR A 23 -26.40 2.50 -10.18
CA THR A 23 -25.29 2.09 -9.33
C THR A 23 -24.00 2.64 -9.92
N PRO A 24 -23.17 3.39 -9.16
CA PRO A 24 -21.86 3.78 -9.62
C PRO A 24 -21.05 2.53 -9.93
N LYS A 25 -20.50 2.42 -11.15
CA LYS A 25 -19.55 1.37 -11.51
C LYS A 25 -18.27 1.58 -10.73
N SER A 26 -18.06 0.78 -9.70
CA SER A 26 -16.74 0.66 -9.10
C SER A 26 -15.96 -0.36 -9.91
N SER A 27 -14.89 0.04 -10.57
CA SER A 27 -14.01 -0.88 -11.28
C SER A 27 -13.22 -1.72 -10.28
N LEU A 28 -13.32 -3.04 -10.41
CA LEU A 28 -12.54 -4.00 -9.61
C LEU A 28 -11.25 -4.43 -10.32
N VAL A 29 -10.92 -3.78 -11.42
CA VAL A 29 -9.87 -4.18 -12.34
C VAL A 29 -8.71 -3.19 -12.28
N TYR A 30 -7.49 -3.72 -12.20
CA TYR A 30 -6.27 -2.93 -12.37
C TYR A 30 -6.09 -2.53 -13.84
N PHE A 31 -5.57 -1.31 -14.10
CA PHE A 31 -5.21 -0.84 -15.43
C PHE A 31 -6.35 -1.00 -16.44
N GLU A 32 -7.52 -0.52 -16.07
CA GLU A 32 -8.72 -0.65 -16.90
C GLU A 32 -8.55 0.00 -18.27
N ASP A 33 -7.80 1.09 -18.34
CA ASP A 33 -7.45 1.84 -19.55
C ASP A 33 -6.69 1.00 -20.59
N ILE A 34 -5.69 0.22 -20.17
CA ILE A 34 -4.94 -0.68 -21.07
C ILE A 34 -5.82 -1.84 -21.53
N ARG A 35 -6.59 -2.43 -20.63
CA ARG A 35 -7.45 -3.58 -20.96
C ARG A 35 -8.50 -3.24 -21.99
N GLN A 36 -9.04 -2.02 -21.96
CA GLN A 36 -10.05 -1.59 -22.91
C GLN A 36 -9.44 -1.30 -24.27
N SER A 37 -8.18 -0.87 -24.35
CA SER A 37 -7.51 -0.57 -25.62
C SER A 37 -7.17 -1.83 -26.44
N GLY A 38 -6.92 -2.97 -25.77
CA GLY A 38 -6.46 -4.21 -26.40
C GLY A 38 -5.11 -4.10 -27.11
N GLN A 39 -4.41 -2.98 -26.96
CA GLN A 39 -3.13 -2.70 -27.59
C GLN A 39 -1.98 -2.98 -26.62
N THR A 40 -0.84 -3.41 -27.15
CA THR A 40 0.41 -3.47 -26.39
C THR A 40 0.90 -2.04 -26.14
N ALA A 41 1.11 -1.69 -24.88
CA ALA A 41 1.69 -0.41 -24.48
C ALA A 41 3.05 -0.67 -23.85
N GLU A 42 4.03 0.17 -24.14
CA GLU A 42 5.36 0.14 -23.56
C GLU A 42 5.49 1.33 -22.59
N PHE A 43 5.89 1.02 -21.37
CA PHE A 43 6.13 2.03 -20.34
C PHE A 43 7.61 2.00 -19.97
N PRO A 44 8.32 3.13 -19.97
CA PRO A 44 9.70 3.16 -19.52
C PRO A 44 9.76 2.76 -18.04
N ALA A 45 10.53 1.72 -17.74
CA ALA A 45 10.86 1.38 -16.37
C ALA A 45 11.74 2.50 -15.81
N GLY A 46 11.19 3.31 -14.90
CA GLY A 46 11.96 4.38 -14.25
C GLY A 46 13.18 3.81 -13.53
N ASN A 47 14.29 4.53 -13.58
CA ASN A 47 15.46 4.20 -12.76
C ASN A 47 15.08 4.45 -11.30
N TYR A 48 14.82 3.36 -10.56
CA TYR A 48 14.63 3.41 -9.13
C TYR A 48 15.94 3.07 -8.45
N GLU A 49 16.42 3.96 -7.60
CA GLU A 49 17.52 3.71 -6.68
C GLU A 49 17.04 3.93 -5.25
N LEU A 50 17.27 2.94 -4.41
CA LEU A 50 16.98 3.04 -2.99
C LEU A 50 17.94 4.05 -2.36
N VAL A 51 17.38 5.12 -1.79
CA VAL A 51 18.15 6.19 -1.12
C VAL A 51 18.22 5.90 0.37
N ILE A 52 19.40 5.95 0.92
CA ILE A 52 19.68 5.70 2.33
C ILE A 52 19.17 6.87 3.17
N GLN A 53 18.45 6.55 4.26
CA GLN A 53 17.85 7.52 5.17
C GLN A 53 18.35 7.33 6.61
N PRO A 54 18.26 8.37 7.46
CA PRO A 54 18.49 8.20 8.91
C PRO A 54 17.57 7.11 9.49
N GLY A 55 18.15 6.24 10.33
CA GLY A 55 17.44 5.09 10.90
C GLY A 55 17.53 3.80 10.08
N ASP A 56 18.15 3.85 8.90
CA ASP A 56 18.41 2.66 8.12
C ASP A 56 19.51 1.80 8.76
N GLU A 57 19.38 0.49 8.62
CA GLU A 57 20.37 -0.48 9.03
C GLU A 57 21.06 -1.08 7.81
N LEU A 58 22.38 -0.89 7.73
CA LEU A 58 23.19 -1.35 6.63
C LEU A 58 24.08 -2.51 7.05
N VAL A 59 24.15 -3.54 6.22
CA VAL A 59 25.21 -4.54 6.25
C VAL A 59 26.23 -4.13 5.20
N ILE A 60 27.45 -3.93 5.63
CA ILE A 60 28.58 -3.58 4.77
C ILE A 60 29.64 -4.64 4.92
N THR A 61 30.06 -5.25 3.81
CA THR A 61 31.09 -6.28 3.78
C THR A 61 32.16 -5.90 2.79
N VAL A 62 33.39 -5.93 3.23
CA VAL A 62 34.59 -5.71 2.41
C VAL A 62 35.32 -7.02 2.25
N SER A 63 35.61 -7.42 1.03
CA SER A 63 36.41 -8.60 0.69
C SER A 63 37.49 -8.29 -0.34
N SER A 64 38.52 -9.11 -0.42
CA SER A 64 39.54 -9.01 -1.45
C SER A 64 40.20 -10.37 -1.68
N VAL A 65 41.12 -10.44 -2.65
CA VAL A 65 41.93 -11.64 -2.91
C VAL A 65 42.78 -12.01 -1.69
N GLN A 66 43.12 -11.02 -0.86
CA GLN A 66 43.85 -11.22 0.41
C GLN A 66 42.88 -10.96 1.59
N PRO A 67 42.19 -12.00 2.11
CA PRO A 67 41.19 -11.82 3.14
C PRO A 67 41.71 -11.16 4.44
N GLU A 68 42.98 -11.38 4.77
CA GLU A 68 43.60 -10.79 5.97
C GLU A 68 43.64 -9.26 5.92
N ALA A 69 43.80 -8.68 4.72
CA ALA A 69 43.86 -7.23 4.54
C ALA A 69 42.48 -6.56 4.79
N THR A 70 41.40 -7.30 4.71
CA THR A 70 40.04 -6.78 4.84
C THR A 70 39.41 -7.02 6.23
N LEU A 71 40.07 -7.82 7.08
CA LEU A 71 39.54 -8.15 8.41
C LEU A 71 39.27 -6.91 9.27
N SER A 72 40.11 -5.90 9.18
CA SER A 72 39.99 -4.66 9.97
C SER A 72 38.84 -3.76 9.51
N TYR A 73 38.32 -3.95 8.28
CA TYR A 73 37.25 -3.16 7.71
C TYR A 73 35.87 -3.71 8.04
N ASN A 74 35.80 -4.97 8.45
CA ASN A 74 34.54 -5.65 8.72
C ASN A 74 34.23 -5.68 10.22
N LEU A 75 32.94 -5.55 10.56
CA LEU A 75 32.48 -5.83 11.92
C LEU A 75 32.62 -7.34 12.21
N PRO A 76 33.03 -7.71 13.44
CA PRO A 76 33.08 -9.11 13.83
C PRO A 76 31.69 -9.73 13.82
N MET A 77 31.56 -10.99 13.44
CA MET A 77 30.31 -11.71 13.59
C MET A 77 29.99 -11.88 15.09
N SER A 78 28.86 -11.38 15.55
CA SER A 78 28.45 -11.62 16.93
C SER A 78 27.73 -12.95 17.02
N ASN A 79 28.31 -13.88 17.79
CA ASN A 79 27.54 -15.00 18.32
C ASN A 79 26.86 -14.52 19.61
N PRO A 80 25.53 -14.44 19.68
CA PRO A 80 24.88 -14.18 20.95
C PRO A 80 25.28 -15.30 21.92
N ALA A 81 25.95 -14.93 23.02
CA ALA A 81 26.34 -15.87 24.03
C ALA A 81 25.10 -16.63 24.53
N THR A 82 25.10 -17.93 24.36
CA THR A 82 24.03 -18.84 24.79
C THR A 82 23.96 -18.83 26.29
N SER A 83 23.02 -18.11 26.85
CA SER A 83 22.50 -18.41 28.19
C SER A 83 21.78 -19.76 28.13
N SER A 84 22.24 -20.73 28.88
CA SER A 84 22.04 -22.17 28.75
C SER A 84 20.65 -22.68 29.08
N THR A 85 19.56 -22.13 28.61
CA THR A 85 18.21 -22.66 28.95
C THR A 85 17.14 -22.65 27.90
N LEU A 86 17.40 -22.18 26.68
CA LEU A 86 16.38 -22.26 25.61
C LEU A 86 17.03 -22.77 24.33
N LYS A 87 16.45 -23.84 23.76
CA LYS A 87 16.74 -24.40 22.44
C LYS A 87 16.42 -23.37 21.33
N ASN A 88 17.28 -22.42 21.14
CA ASN A 88 17.24 -21.56 19.94
C ASN A 88 18.57 -21.74 19.23
N THR A 89 18.49 -22.23 18.01
CA THR A 89 19.56 -22.21 17.02
C THR A 89 20.10 -20.78 16.94
N SER A 90 21.22 -20.54 17.63
CA SER A 90 21.96 -19.28 17.55
C SER A 90 22.57 -19.18 16.16
N GLN A 91 21.84 -18.61 15.21
CA GLN A 91 22.44 -18.18 13.96
C GLN A 91 23.35 -17.00 14.25
N ALA A 92 24.60 -17.09 13.81
CA ALA A 92 25.53 -15.96 13.84
C ALA A 92 24.89 -14.79 13.10
N ARG A 93 24.64 -13.68 13.81
CA ARG A 93 24.08 -12.47 13.18
C ARG A 93 25.23 -11.60 12.71
N GLN A 94 25.18 -11.22 11.45
CA GLN A 94 26.05 -10.18 10.92
C GLN A 94 25.68 -8.86 11.61
N GLN A 95 26.69 -8.11 12.07
CA GLN A 95 26.45 -6.83 12.70
C GLN A 95 26.07 -5.80 11.63
N THR A 96 25.18 -4.88 11.99
CA THR A 96 24.65 -3.83 11.13
C THR A 96 25.23 -2.47 11.54
N TYR A 97 25.29 -1.55 10.60
CA TYR A 97 25.59 -0.14 10.83
C TYR A 97 24.26 0.62 10.83
N LEU A 98 23.93 1.26 11.94
CA LEU A 98 22.76 2.14 12.02
C LEU A 98 23.14 3.54 11.51
N VAL A 99 22.38 4.05 10.56
CA VAL A 99 22.50 5.42 10.08
C VAL A 99 21.96 6.37 11.16
N SER A 100 22.81 7.26 11.65
CA SER A 100 22.46 8.22 12.69
C SER A 100 21.44 9.25 12.22
N SER A 101 20.86 10.02 13.17
CA SER A 101 19.99 11.16 12.84
C SER A 101 20.64 12.22 11.96
N ASP A 102 21.96 12.33 12.02
CA ASP A 102 22.76 13.24 11.19
C ASP A 102 23.07 12.67 9.81
N GLY A 103 22.63 11.44 9.53
CA GLY A 103 22.88 10.74 8.26
C GLY A 103 24.23 10.08 8.13
N ASP A 104 24.91 9.80 9.25
CA ASP A 104 26.27 9.27 9.26
C ASP A 104 26.29 7.82 9.78
N ILE A 105 27.29 7.06 9.30
CA ILE A 105 27.71 5.79 9.89
C ILE A 105 29.18 5.89 10.32
N THR A 106 29.61 5.01 11.23
CA THR A 106 31.01 4.90 11.62
C THR A 106 31.55 3.54 11.21
N LEU A 107 32.49 3.53 10.27
CA LEU A 107 33.13 2.33 9.75
C LEU A 107 34.48 2.13 10.43
N PRO A 108 34.89 0.87 10.70
CA PRO A 108 36.24 0.61 11.11
C PRO A 108 37.25 1.13 10.08
N VAL A 109 38.41 1.59 10.51
CA VAL A 109 39.51 2.16 9.70
C VAL A 109 39.15 3.46 8.99
N ILE A 110 37.98 3.55 8.33
CA ILE A 110 37.52 4.73 7.56
C ILE A 110 37.04 5.85 8.48
N GLY A 111 36.41 5.49 9.63
CA GLY A 111 35.84 6.46 10.54
C GLY A 111 34.41 6.89 10.16
N LYS A 112 34.06 8.11 10.50
CA LYS A 112 32.73 8.70 10.26
C LYS A 112 32.52 9.02 8.78
N LEU A 113 31.41 8.55 8.19
CA LEU A 113 31.07 8.73 6.79
C LEU A 113 29.61 9.16 6.66
N HIS A 114 29.36 10.26 5.96
CA HIS A 114 28.02 10.70 5.61
C HIS A 114 27.44 9.86 4.48
N VAL A 115 26.26 9.23 4.73
CA VAL A 115 25.64 8.26 3.83
C VAL A 115 24.19 8.60 3.49
N ALA A 116 23.51 9.42 4.28
CA ALA A 116 22.15 9.82 3.97
C ALA A 116 22.07 10.56 2.63
N GLY A 117 21.05 10.27 1.84
CA GLY A 117 20.88 10.85 0.50
C GLY A 117 21.68 10.16 -0.60
N LEU A 118 22.58 9.22 -0.27
CA LEU A 118 23.27 8.39 -1.25
C LEU A 118 22.41 7.17 -1.62
N SER A 119 22.52 6.72 -2.88
CA SER A 119 22.02 5.39 -3.23
C SER A 119 22.98 4.31 -2.70
N VAL A 120 22.49 3.06 -2.61
CA VAL A 120 23.30 1.90 -2.24
C VAL A 120 24.51 1.76 -3.19
N SER A 121 24.30 2.01 -4.49
CA SER A 121 25.38 1.99 -5.50
C SER A 121 26.43 3.06 -5.22
N GLN A 122 26.00 4.31 -5.02
CA GLN A 122 26.91 5.44 -4.72
C GLN A 122 27.69 5.21 -3.42
N LEU A 123 27.07 4.64 -2.40
CA LEU A 123 27.77 4.30 -1.16
C LEU A 123 28.79 3.18 -1.38
N THR A 124 28.44 2.17 -2.17
CA THR A 124 29.36 1.08 -2.54
C THR A 124 30.61 1.62 -3.24
N ASP A 125 30.41 2.48 -4.24
CA ASP A 125 31.53 3.11 -4.98
C ASP A 125 32.41 3.96 -4.06
N LYS A 126 31.77 4.76 -3.18
CA LYS A 126 32.50 5.62 -2.23
C LYS A 126 33.32 4.83 -1.23
N ILE A 127 32.79 3.75 -0.68
CA ILE A 127 33.56 2.88 0.23
C ILE A 127 34.64 2.16 -0.52
N THR A 128 34.39 1.68 -1.74
CA THR A 128 35.41 1.03 -2.59
C THR A 128 36.57 1.95 -2.85
N GLU A 129 36.33 3.21 -3.19
CA GLU A 129 37.37 4.21 -3.39
C GLU A 129 38.23 4.41 -2.11
N LEU A 130 37.58 4.49 -0.94
CA LEU A 130 38.27 4.69 0.34
C LEU A 130 39.15 3.49 0.70
N VAL A 131 38.60 2.27 0.52
CA VAL A 131 39.32 1.02 0.85
C VAL A 131 40.46 0.71 -0.13
N SER A 132 40.33 1.11 -1.40
CA SER A 132 41.33 0.89 -2.44
C SER A 132 42.68 1.57 -2.15
N LYS A 133 42.74 2.48 -1.16
CA LYS A 133 44.00 3.12 -0.74
C LYS A 133 44.92 2.15 -0.01
N ASP A 134 44.33 1.16 0.68
CA ASP A 134 45.09 0.25 1.55
C ASP A 134 44.95 -1.22 1.10
N VAL A 135 43.89 -1.55 0.33
CA VAL A 135 43.55 -2.90 -0.11
C VAL A 135 43.57 -2.97 -1.64
N VAL A 136 44.22 -3.97 -2.18
CA VAL A 136 44.27 -4.22 -3.63
C VAL A 136 42.98 -4.94 -4.07
N ASP A 137 42.32 -4.41 -5.09
CA ASP A 137 41.09 -4.96 -5.69
C ASP A 137 40.02 -5.31 -4.65
N PRO A 138 39.55 -4.35 -3.83
CA PRO A 138 38.53 -4.61 -2.85
C PRO A 138 37.15 -4.80 -3.51
N VAL A 139 36.38 -5.75 -3.02
CA VAL A 139 34.97 -5.93 -3.37
C VAL A 139 34.13 -5.51 -2.18
N VAL A 140 33.36 -4.47 -2.34
CA VAL A 140 32.44 -3.93 -1.30
C VAL A 140 31.01 -4.31 -1.62
N MET A 141 30.32 -4.85 -0.64
CA MET A 141 28.88 -5.13 -0.70
C MET A 141 28.17 -4.31 0.36
N VAL A 142 27.18 -3.53 -0.06
CA VAL A 142 26.28 -2.77 0.82
C VAL A 142 24.87 -3.28 0.66
N ARG A 143 24.19 -3.58 1.75
CA ARG A 143 22.77 -4.00 1.75
C ARG A 143 22.00 -3.30 2.87
N LEU A 144 20.81 -2.81 2.55
CA LEU A 144 19.83 -2.36 3.52
C LEU A 144 19.09 -3.59 4.06
N VAL A 145 18.98 -3.74 5.40
CA VAL A 145 18.43 -4.96 6.02
C VAL A 145 17.16 -4.72 6.83
N ASN A 146 16.75 -3.48 7.00
CA ASN A 146 15.51 -3.14 7.70
C ASN A 146 14.46 -2.50 6.79
N PHE A 147 14.57 -2.70 5.45
CA PHE A 147 13.59 -2.16 4.53
C PHE A 147 12.22 -2.80 4.79
N LYS A 148 11.25 -1.97 5.13
CA LYS A 148 9.89 -2.39 5.43
C LYS A 148 8.88 -1.35 4.94
N VAL A 149 7.70 -1.83 4.58
CA VAL A 149 6.54 -1.03 4.21
C VAL A 149 5.32 -1.51 4.98
N ASN A 150 4.35 -0.63 5.18
CA ASN A 150 3.12 -0.96 5.90
C ASN A 150 1.94 -0.89 4.94
N VAL A 151 1.13 -1.96 4.89
CA VAL A 151 -0.11 -1.99 4.13
C VAL A 151 -1.28 -2.14 5.09
N MET A 152 -2.26 -1.23 5.00
CA MET A 152 -3.41 -1.20 5.89
C MET A 152 -4.69 -0.76 5.17
N GLY A 153 -5.82 -0.95 5.84
CA GLY A 153 -7.15 -0.62 5.33
C GLY A 153 -7.83 -1.80 4.66
N GLU A 154 -8.53 -1.57 3.56
CA GLU A 154 -9.36 -2.55 2.84
C GLU A 154 -8.53 -3.50 1.97
N VAL A 155 -7.57 -4.21 2.59
CA VAL A 155 -6.82 -5.33 2.04
C VAL A 155 -7.14 -6.61 2.81
N LYS A 156 -6.83 -7.79 2.25
CA LYS A 156 -7.16 -9.06 2.92
C LYS A 156 -6.36 -9.27 4.20
N GLU A 157 -5.08 -8.89 4.19
CA GLU A 157 -4.15 -9.09 5.32
C GLU A 157 -3.37 -7.79 5.58
N PRO A 158 -3.95 -6.83 6.34
CA PRO A 158 -3.21 -5.65 6.75
C PRO A 158 -1.98 -6.04 7.56
N ARG A 159 -0.79 -5.63 7.10
CA ARG A 159 0.47 -6.04 7.73
C ARG A 159 1.64 -5.13 7.38
N GLN A 160 2.69 -5.24 8.17
CA GLN A 160 4.02 -4.77 7.81
C GLN A 160 4.70 -5.84 6.96
N ILE A 161 5.33 -5.43 5.87
CA ILE A 161 6.02 -6.28 4.91
C ILE A 161 7.51 -5.93 4.96
N GLU A 162 8.34 -6.91 5.25
CA GLU A 162 9.79 -6.79 5.14
C GLU A 162 10.19 -7.06 3.69
N VAL A 163 11.03 -6.18 3.14
CA VAL A 163 11.48 -6.24 1.75
C VAL A 163 12.86 -6.89 1.71
N GLU A 164 12.93 -8.10 1.18
CA GLU A 164 14.21 -8.85 1.07
C GLU A 164 15.10 -8.35 -0.07
N GLY A 165 14.55 -7.61 -1.01
CA GLY A 165 15.24 -7.09 -2.19
C GLY A 165 15.61 -5.61 -2.06
N GLU A 166 16.20 -5.07 -3.14
CA GLU A 166 16.56 -3.66 -3.21
C GLU A 166 15.39 -2.76 -3.61
N ARG A 167 14.30 -3.33 -4.11
CA ARG A 167 13.12 -2.59 -4.54
C ARG A 167 11.84 -3.40 -4.36
N MET A 168 10.75 -2.70 -4.12
CA MET A 168 9.39 -3.25 -4.07
C MET A 168 8.46 -2.26 -4.75
N SER A 169 7.62 -2.73 -5.66
CA SER A 169 6.55 -1.90 -6.22
C SER A 169 5.34 -1.84 -5.29
N ILE A 170 4.48 -0.85 -5.48
CA ILE A 170 3.20 -0.77 -4.76
C ILE A 170 2.33 -2.00 -5.04
N LEU A 171 2.43 -2.58 -6.25
CA LEU A 171 1.70 -3.80 -6.61
C LEU A 171 2.22 -5.02 -5.87
N ASP A 172 3.55 -5.14 -5.70
CA ASP A 172 4.15 -6.23 -4.92
C ASP A 172 3.70 -6.16 -3.45
N ALA A 173 3.67 -4.95 -2.88
CA ALA A 173 3.23 -4.74 -1.51
C ALA A 173 1.74 -5.09 -1.34
N LEU A 174 0.88 -4.67 -2.27
CA LEU A 174 -0.54 -5.03 -2.24
C LEU A 174 -0.74 -6.53 -2.42
N ALA A 175 0.00 -7.17 -3.32
CA ALA A 175 -0.04 -8.62 -3.51
C ALA A 175 0.41 -9.37 -2.24
N ALA A 176 1.49 -8.92 -1.57
CA ALA A 176 1.96 -9.49 -0.31
C ALA A 176 0.97 -9.32 0.85
N ALA A 177 0.11 -8.29 0.79
CA ALA A 177 -1.02 -8.08 1.70
C ALA A 177 -2.31 -8.83 1.27
N GLY A 178 -2.20 -9.76 0.32
CA GLY A 178 -3.31 -10.58 -0.20
C GLY A 178 -4.27 -9.84 -1.12
N ASP A 179 -3.85 -8.69 -1.66
CA ASP A 179 -4.64 -7.80 -2.53
C ASP A 179 -5.77 -7.06 -1.79
N LEU A 180 -6.36 -6.08 -2.48
CA LEU A 180 -7.52 -5.34 -2.00
C LEU A 180 -8.73 -6.25 -1.87
N THR A 181 -9.57 -5.99 -0.86
CA THR A 181 -10.89 -6.62 -0.79
C THR A 181 -11.79 -6.09 -1.93
N VAL A 182 -12.95 -6.71 -2.12
CA VAL A 182 -13.98 -6.21 -3.05
C VAL A 182 -14.52 -4.84 -2.65
N TYR A 183 -14.28 -4.43 -1.42
CA TYR A 183 -14.66 -3.13 -0.88
C TYR A 183 -13.53 -2.09 -0.92
N GLY A 184 -12.31 -2.49 -1.29
CA GLY A 184 -11.18 -1.57 -1.43
C GLY A 184 -11.36 -0.61 -2.61
N ASN A 185 -11.09 0.67 -2.37
CA ASN A 185 -11.15 1.69 -3.42
C ASN A 185 -9.83 1.72 -4.20
N ARG A 186 -9.85 1.19 -5.43
CA ARG A 186 -8.68 1.14 -6.33
C ARG A 186 -8.35 2.49 -6.97
N GLU A 187 -9.32 3.40 -7.05
CA GLU A 187 -9.13 4.71 -7.67
C GLU A 187 -8.40 5.69 -6.75
N ASN A 188 -8.37 5.40 -5.44
CA ASN A 188 -7.80 6.30 -4.45
C ASN A 188 -7.13 5.52 -3.30
N VAL A 189 -5.99 4.94 -3.60
CA VAL A 189 -5.07 4.39 -2.60
C VAL A 189 -4.14 5.51 -2.15
N LEU A 190 -3.97 5.68 -0.86
CA LEU A 190 -3.12 6.72 -0.30
C LEU A 190 -1.74 6.13 0.03
N LEU A 191 -0.70 6.69 -0.56
CA LEU A 191 0.68 6.43 -0.19
C LEU A 191 1.16 7.57 0.70
N ILE A 192 1.63 7.26 1.91
CA ILE A 192 2.22 8.21 2.85
C ILE A 192 3.72 7.92 2.91
N ARG A 193 4.53 8.93 2.63
CA ARG A 193 5.99 8.87 2.57
C ARG A 193 6.60 10.02 3.34
N GLU A 194 7.70 9.76 4.02
CA GLU A 194 8.51 10.80 4.64
C GLU A 194 9.68 11.14 3.72
N GLU A 195 9.76 12.38 3.28
CA GLU A 195 10.81 12.91 2.43
C GLU A 195 11.34 14.22 3.04
N ASP A 196 12.65 14.30 3.26
CA ASP A 196 13.32 15.47 3.85
C ASP A 196 12.71 15.91 5.19
N GLY A 197 12.30 14.95 6.03
CA GLY A 197 11.67 15.22 7.33
C GLY A 197 10.24 15.73 7.25
N VAL A 198 9.62 15.73 6.06
CA VAL A 198 8.23 16.11 5.83
C VAL A 198 7.42 14.92 5.37
N ARG A 199 6.27 14.69 6.01
CA ARG A 199 5.34 13.64 5.57
C ARG A 199 4.49 14.16 4.42
N LYS A 200 4.63 13.51 3.27
CA LYS A 200 3.84 13.75 2.06
C LYS A 200 2.87 12.61 1.85
N TYR A 201 1.75 12.89 1.21
CA TYR A 201 0.81 11.86 0.79
C TYR A 201 0.50 12.00 -0.69
N TYR A 202 0.39 10.85 -1.34
CA TYR A 202 0.13 10.75 -2.76
C TYR A 202 -1.13 9.91 -2.99
N HIS A 203 -2.00 10.39 -3.86
CA HIS A 203 -3.17 9.65 -4.31
C HIS A 203 -2.79 8.78 -5.49
N ILE A 204 -2.93 7.49 -5.33
CA ILE A 204 -2.58 6.49 -6.34
C ILE A 204 -3.87 5.90 -6.91
N ASN A 205 -4.02 5.96 -8.23
CA ASN A 205 -5.08 5.28 -8.95
C ASN A 205 -4.55 3.98 -9.57
N LEU A 206 -4.97 2.85 -9.02
CA LEU A 206 -4.56 1.52 -9.51
C LEU A 206 -5.23 1.12 -10.83
N ASN A 207 -6.27 1.86 -11.27
CA ASN A 207 -6.96 1.61 -12.53
C ASN A 207 -6.27 2.31 -13.72
N ASP A 208 -5.34 3.26 -13.45
CA ASP A 208 -4.65 4.07 -14.44
C ASP A 208 -3.23 3.52 -14.69
N SER A 209 -2.91 3.23 -15.94
CA SER A 209 -1.59 2.73 -16.35
C SER A 209 -0.45 3.73 -16.16
N LYS A 210 -0.75 5.02 -16.04
CA LYS A 210 0.25 6.05 -15.74
C LYS A 210 0.97 5.81 -14.41
N LEU A 211 0.38 4.99 -13.54
CA LEU A 211 1.06 4.54 -12.32
C LEU A 211 2.41 3.87 -12.64
N LEU A 212 2.51 3.13 -13.75
CA LEU A 212 3.73 2.41 -14.14
C LEU A 212 4.92 3.33 -14.44
N GLU A 213 4.66 4.59 -14.79
CA GLU A 213 5.67 5.63 -15.04
C GLU A 213 5.87 6.56 -13.83
N SER A 214 5.02 6.41 -12.81
CA SER A 214 5.03 7.29 -11.65
C SER A 214 6.24 7.05 -10.76
N PRO A 215 6.89 8.10 -10.21
CA PRO A 215 7.92 7.96 -9.18
C PRO A 215 7.43 7.24 -7.91
N GLN A 216 6.11 7.17 -7.70
CA GLN A 216 5.48 6.49 -6.58
C GLN A 216 5.23 5.00 -6.85
N PHE A 217 5.57 4.49 -8.05
CA PHE A 217 5.41 3.08 -8.37
C PHE A 217 6.28 2.20 -7.49
N TYR A 218 7.53 2.62 -7.25
CA TYR A 218 8.41 1.95 -6.30
C TYR A 218 8.34 2.59 -4.92
N LEU A 219 8.30 1.73 -3.92
CA LEU A 219 8.17 2.11 -2.52
C LEU A 219 9.55 2.43 -1.91
N GLN A 220 9.53 3.27 -0.89
CA GLN A 220 10.69 3.63 -0.08
C GLN A 220 10.55 3.05 1.33
N GLN A 221 11.64 3.10 2.11
CA GLN A 221 11.67 2.68 3.49
C GLN A 221 10.59 3.41 4.32
N ASN A 222 9.85 2.65 5.13
CA ASN A 222 8.77 3.12 6.00
C ASN A 222 7.53 3.69 5.28
N ASP A 223 7.40 3.52 3.97
CA ASP A 223 6.16 3.88 3.26
C ASP A 223 4.94 3.21 3.89
N VAL A 224 3.83 3.96 3.91
CA VAL A 224 2.54 3.45 4.37
C VAL A 224 1.53 3.52 3.23
N ILE A 225 0.97 2.38 2.87
CA ILE A 225 -0.10 2.24 1.89
C ILE A 225 -1.40 2.09 2.64
N LEU A 226 -2.31 3.03 2.45
CA LEU A 226 -3.64 3.03 3.06
C LEU A 226 -4.71 2.87 1.99
N VAL A 227 -5.41 1.74 2.02
CA VAL A 227 -6.53 1.45 1.13
C VAL A 227 -7.83 1.86 1.81
N SER A 228 -8.50 2.87 1.26
CA SER A 228 -9.79 3.33 1.77
C SER A 228 -10.93 2.42 1.32
N PRO A 229 -12.02 2.28 2.12
CA PRO A 229 -13.21 1.57 1.69
C PRO A 229 -13.95 2.34 0.58
N ASN A 230 -14.56 1.60 -0.34
CA ASN A 230 -15.39 2.16 -1.39
C ASN A 230 -16.75 2.66 -0.84
N HIS A 231 -17.54 3.34 -1.70
CA HIS A 231 -18.85 3.89 -1.35
C HIS A 231 -19.85 2.85 -0.84
N ILE A 232 -19.75 1.61 -1.34
CA ILE A 232 -20.66 0.52 -0.93
C ILE A 232 -20.41 0.18 0.54
N GLN A 233 -19.15 -0.02 0.92
CA GLN A 233 -18.79 -0.32 2.30
C GLN A 233 -19.10 0.85 3.25
N GLN A 234 -18.81 2.08 2.81
CA GLN A 234 -19.16 3.28 3.58
C GLN A 234 -20.67 3.42 3.78
N SER A 235 -21.47 3.10 2.77
CA SER A 235 -22.92 3.10 2.86
C SER A 235 -23.43 2.01 3.78
N ASN A 236 -22.88 0.79 3.68
CA ASN A 236 -23.22 -0.34 4.54
C ASN A 236 -22.91 -0.05 6.02
N SER A 237 -21.79 0.60 6.30
CA SER A 237 -21.40 0.97 7.67
C SER A 237 -22.32 2.03 8.28
N ARG A 238 -22.95 2.87 7.45
CA ARG A 238 -23.94 3.88 7.86
C ARG A 238 -25.36 3.30 7.96
N TYR A 239 -25.61 2.13 7.37
CA TYR A 239 -26.89 1.44 7.40
C TYR A 239 -27.01 0.71 8.74
N ASN A 240 -27.44 1.45 9.75
CA ASN A 240 -27.67 0.88 11.07
C ASN A 240 -29.09 0.28 11.17
N GLN A 241 -29.31 -0.52 12.24
CA GLN A 241 -30.57 -1.18 12.54
C GLN A 241 -31.77 -0.21 12.61
N PHE A 242 -31.52 1.06 12.91
CA PHE A 242 -32.53 2.12 12.97
C PHE A 242 -33.09 2.50 11.59
N ASN A 243 -32.24 2.50 10.55
CA ASN A 243 -32.69 2.76 9.18
C ASN A 243 -33.48 1.57 8.62
N ALA A 244 -33.09 0.34 8.96
CA ALA A 244 -33.89 -0.86 8.64
C ALA A 244 -35.28 -0.81 9.30
N TYR A 245 -35.34 -0.40 10.57
CA TYR A 245 -36.60 -0.21 11.29
C TYR A 245 -37.47 0.87 10.63
N LYS A 246 -36.92 2.02 10.25
CA LYS A 246 -37.68 3.08 9.54
C LYS A 246 -38.30 2.58 8.23
N LEU A 247 -37.53 1.84 7.42
CA LEU A 247 -38.04 1.26 6.17
C LEU A 247 -39.16 0.25 6.43
N SER A 248 -39.01 -0.57 7.46
CA SER A 248 -40.04 -1.52 7.87
C SER A 248 -41.35 -0.80 8.30
N VAL A 249 -41.25 0.27 9.09
CA VAL A 249 -42.39 1.07 9.51
C VAL A 249 -43.09 1.73 8.31
N ILE A 250 -42.28 2.33 7.39
CA ILE A 250 -42.82 2.95 6.16
C ILE A 250 -43.55 1.91 5.31
N SER A 251 -42.98 0.73 5.10
CA SER A 251 -43.63 -0.33 4.32
C SER A 251 -44.92 -0.82 4.95
N THR A 252 -44.98 -0.92 6.28
CA THR A 252 -46.19 -1.30 7.02
C THR A 252 -47.28 -0.25 6.87
N VAL A 253 -46.94 1.03 6.98
CA VAL A 253 -47.91 2.14 6.80
C VAL A 253 -48.43 2.17 5.37
N VAL A 254 -47.59 2.01 4.36
CA VAL A 254 -48.03 1.96 2.95
C VAL A 254 -48.91 0.76 2.68
N SER A 255 -48.60 -0.40 3.24
CA SER A 255 -49.42 -1.60 3.11
C SER A 255 -50.82 -1.42 3.78
N ALA A 256 -50.87 -0.85 4.96
CA ALA A 256 -52.10 -0.55 5.65
C ALA A 256 -52.97 0.46 4.87
N ALA A 257 -52.35 1.51 4.33
CA ALA A 257 -53.04 2.50 3.51
C ALA A 257 -53.62 1.89 2.22
N SER A 258 -52.88 0.98 1.55
CA SER A 258 -53.37 0.30 0.35
C SER A 258 -54.53 -0.66 0.64
N VAL A 259 -54.52 -1.34 1.78
CA VAL A 259 -55.64 -2.19 2.21
C VAL A 259 -56.92 -1.34 2.50
N ILE A 260 -56.73 -0.22 3.21
CA ILE A 260 -57.86 0.70 3.47
C ILE A 260 -58.42 1.27 2.16
N ALA A 261 -57.54 1.70 1.24
CA ALA A 261 -57.96 2.21 -0.07
C ALA A 261 -58.75 1.16 -0.88
N SER A 262 -58.30 -0.10 -0.89
CA SER A 262 -58.99 -1.19 -1.60
C SER A 262 -60.35 -1.49 -0.99
N LEU A 263 -60.49 -1.40 0.34
CA LEU A 263 -61.73 -1.62 1.06
C LEU A 263 -62.75 -0.50 0.78
N VAL A 264 -62.28 0.75 0.77
CA VAL A 264 -63.13 1.91 0.40
C VAL A 264 -63.60 1.81 -1.05
N ILE A 265 -62.73 1.42 -1.98
CA ILE A 265 -63.09 1.21 -3.39
C ILE A 265 -64.15 0.10 -3.52
N ALA A 266 -64.00 -1.01 -2.81
CA ALA A 266 -64.92 -2.13 -2.83
C ALA A 266 -66.35 -1.76 -2.27
N LEU A 267 -66.42 -0.85 -1.27
CA LEU A 267 -67.65 -0.37 -0.69
C LEU A 267 -68.31 0.72 -1.53
N THR A 268 -67.55 1.49 -2.34
CA THR A 268 -68.14 2.60 -3.13
C THR A 268 -68.50 2.20 -4.57
N ILE A 269 -68.05 1.03 -5.05
CA ILE A 269 -68.40 0.50 -6.38
C ILE A 269 -69.51 -0.55 -6.36
N LYS A 270 -70.31 -0.56 -5.33
CA LYS A 270 -71.49 -1.40 -5.28
C LYS A 270 -72.78 -0.69 -5.86
#